data_071f560b30a654d6f2f5c1aa5ed03d8b
#
_entry.id   071f560b30a654d6f2f5c1aa5ed03d8b
#
_cell.length_a   1.000
_cell.length_b   1.000
_cell.length_c   1.000
_cell.angle_alpha   90.00
_cell.angle_beta   90.00
_cell.angle_gamma   90.00
#
_symmetry.space_group_name_H-M   'P 1'
#
loop_
_entity.id
_entity.type
_entity.pdbx_description
1 polymer ?
#
loop_
_entity_poly.entity_id
_entity_poly.type
_entity_poly.pdbx_seq_one_letter_code
_entity_poly.pdbx_strand_id
1 'polypeptide(L)'
;MTGIPEPFGEIAVEELAIRLGEVPVLDVRTRSEFDGSAGQPCDPRQGHIPGARNVDISRLVELGRDDIEAALGLEPGDEIVAYCHSGSRSAIATQLLRGLGYEARNYVGSWHEWSRREELPIE
;
A
#
# COMPACT_ATOMS: atom_id res chain seq x y z
N MET A 1 7.83 25.44 8.93
CA MET A 1 7.66 24.95 8.70
C MET A 1 7.29 24.63 8.45
N THR A 2 7.21 24.46 8.20
CA THR A 2 6.86 24.16 7.84
C THR A 2 6.62 23.26 7.74
N GLY A 3 6.71 23.19 7.68
CA GLY A 3 6.48 22.46 7.39
C GLY A 3 6.03 21.27 7.51
N ILE A 4 5.20 21.09 7.28
CA ILE A 4 4.78 19.98 7.21
C ILE A 4 5.02 19.32 6.23
N PRO A 5 5.59 18.51 6.21
CA PRO A 5 5.84 17.84 5.16
C PRO A 5 4.74 17.21 4.67
N GLU A 6 4.55 17.77 4.06
CA GLU A 6 3.82 17.17 3.55
C GLU A 6 3.97 16.43 2.69
N PRO A 7 3.50 15.90 2.07
CA PRO A 7 2.25 15.48 2.54
C PRO A 7 2.52 14.44 3.55
N PHE A 8 2.41 14.84 4.71
CA PHE A 8 2.67 13.96 5.78
C PHE A 8 1.78 12.76 5.65
N GLY A 9 2.36 11.60 5.58
CA GLY A 9 1.62 10.36 5.42
C GLY A 9 1.39 9.92 3.98
N GLU A 10 1.96 10.62 3.00
CA GLU A 10 1.85 10.20 1.59
C GLU A 10 3.23 9.96 1.00
N ILE A 11 3.28 9.15 -0.05
CA ILE A 11 4.51 8.89 -0.78
C ILE A 11 4.22 8.95 -2.28
N ALA A 12 5.10 9.57 -3.04
CA ALA A 12 4.96 9.67 -4.48
C ALA A 12 5.51 8.43 -5.17
N VAL A 13 5.07 8.21 -6.42
CA VAL A 13 5.48 7.04 -7.19
C VAL A 13 6.99 6.99 -7.37
N GLU A 14 7.63 8.14 -7.57
CA GLU A 14 9.08 8.18 -7.81
C GLU A 14 9.85 7.69 -6.60
N GLU A 15 9.46 8.12 -5.42
CA GLU A 15 10.12 7.68 -4.19
C GLU A 15 9.88 6.20 -3.95
N LEU A 16 8.65 5.72 -4.15
CA LEU A 16 8.34 4.32 -3.92
C LEU A 16 9.11 3.44 -4.89
N ALA A 17 9.18 3.84 -6.17
CA ALA A 17 9.89 3.06 -7.18
C ALA A 17 11.36 2.88 -6.83
N ILE A 18 12.00 3.93 -6.31
CA ILE A 18 13.40 3.87 -5.92
C ILE A 18 13.59 2.95 -4.72
N ARG A 19 12.60 2.88 -3.83
CA ARG A 19 12.71 2.14 -2.58
C ARG A 19 12.12 0.73 -2.63
N LEU A 20 11.79 0.23 -3.82
CA LEU A 20 11.30 -1.14 -3.94
C LEU A 20 12.34 -2.12 -3.40
N GLY A 21 11.88 -3.07 -2.59
CA GLY A 21 12.77 -4.03 -1.93
C GLY A 21 13.34 -3.53 -0.62
N GLU A 22 13.22 -2.23 -0.34
CA GLU A 22 13.73 -1.64 0.90
C GLU A 22 12.63 -1.28 1.87
N VAL A 23 11.44 -0.90 1.36
CA VAL A 23 10.33 -0.53 2.21
C VAL A 23 9.22 -1.57 2.06
N PRO A 24 8.64 -2.04 3.17
CA PRO A 24 7.50 -2.95 3.09
C PRO A 24 6.30 -2.29 2.41
N VAL A 25 5.63 -3.02 1.53
CA VAL A 25 4.48 -2.53 0.78
C VAL A 25 3.27 -3.42 1.06
N LEU A 26 2.14 -2.81 1.35
CA LEU A 26 0.90 -3.50 1.67
C LEU A 26 -0.17 -3.15 0.64
N ASP A 27 -0.67 -4.16 -0.05
CA ASP A 27 -1.77 -4.02 -1.00
C ASP A 27 -3.06 -4.35 -0.23
N VAL A 28 -3.94 -3.38 -0.08
CA VAL A 28 -5.19 -3.58 0.67
C VAL A 28 -6.40 -3.81 -0.24
N ARG A 29 -6.14 -4.18 -1.50
CA ARG A 29 -7.19 -4.57 -2.43
C ARG A 29 -7.63 -6.00 -2.14
N THR A 30 -8.66 -6.47 -2.87
CA THR A 30 -9.06 -7.86 -2.76
C THR A 30 -7.96 -8.78 -3.29
N ARG A 31 -8.01 -10.03 -2.89
CA ARG A 31 -7.02 -11.01 -3.36
C ARG A 31 -7.05 -11.15 -4.88
N SER A 32 -8.23 -11.11 -5.49
CA SER A 32 -8.35 -11.27 -6.93
C SER A 32 -7.82 -10.05 -7.69
N GLU A 33 -7.92 -8.85 -7.12
CA GLU A 33 -7.26 -7.69 -7.69
C GLU A 33 -5.74 -7.85 -7.61
N PHE A 34 -5.25 -8.31 -6.45
CA PHE A 34 -3.82 -8.48 -6.17
C PHE A 34 -3.18 -9.50 -7.13
N ASP A 35 -3.83 -10.63 -7.35
CA ASP A 35 -3.25 -11.66 -8.22
C ASP A 35 -3.53 -11.45 -9.71
N GLY A 36 -4.29 -10.43 -10.04
CA GLY A 36 -4.55 -10.05 -11.41
C GLY A 36 -5.71 -10.77 -12.07
N SER A 37 -6.43 -11.62 -11.34
CA SER A 37 -7.53 -12.39 -11.94
C SER A 37 -8.81 -11.59 -12.10
N ALA A 38 -9.01 -10.52 -11.32
CA ALA A 38 -10.24 -9.73 -11.40
C ALA A 38 -9.98 -8.28 -10.99
N GLY A 39 -9.00 -7.63 -11.64
CA GLY A 39 -8.73 -6.21 -11.40
C GLY A 39 -9.67 -5.33 -12.20
N GLN A 40 -9.47 -4.02 -12.11
CA GLN A 40 -10.27 -3.05 -12.84
C GLN A 40 -9.98 -3.17 -14.34
N PRO A 41 -11.02 -3.35 -15.17
CA PRO A 41 -10.79 -3.52 -16.62
C PRO A 41 -10.11 -2.34 -17.29
N CYS A 42 -10.22 -1.14 -16.72
CA CYS A 42 -9.60 0.04 -17.30
C CYS A 42 -8.09 0.11 -17.10
N ASP A 43 -7.53 -0.72 -16.22
CA ASP A 43 -6.10 -0.69 -15.98
C ASP A 43 -5.37 -1.50 -17.06
N PRO A 44 -4.33 -0.94 -17.66
CA PRO A 44 -3.63 -1.60 -18.78
C PRO A 44 -2.84 -2.83 -18.36
N ARG A 45 -2.47 -2.96 -17.09
CA ARG A 45 -1.76 -4.13 -16.59
C ARG A 45 -2.43 -4.59 -15.30
N GLN A 46 -2.45 -5.89 -15.07
CA GLN A 46 -3.06 -6.48 -13.89
C GLN A 46 -1.99 -7.18 -13.06
N GLY A 47 -2.15 -7.20 -11.76
CA GLY A 47 -1.20 -7.79 -10.82
C GLY A 47 -0.99 -6.87 -9.65
N HIS A 48 0.26 -6.81 -9.14
CA HIS A 48 0.55 -6.00 -7.96
C HIS A 48 1.99 -5.47 -7.99
N ILE A 49 2.29 -4.54 -7.11
CA ILE A 49 3.63 -3.99 -6.94
C ILE A 49 4.54 -5.09 -6.40
N PRO A 50 5.72 -5.30 -6.99
CA PRO A 50 6.62 -6.38 -6.56
C PRO A 50 6.92 -6.34 -5.07
N GLY A 51 6.84 -7.51 -4.44
CA GLY A 51 7.12 -7.65 -3.02
C GLY A 51 5.99 -7.26 -2.08
N ALA A 52 4.86 -6.78 -2.61
CA ALA A 52 3.75 -6.36 -1.76
C ALA A 52 3.10 -7.57 -1.09
N ARG A 53 2.69 -7.39 0.17
CA ARG A 53 1.82 -8.33 0.85
C ARG A 53 0.39 -7.90 0.60
N ASN A 54 -0.54 -8.85 0.60
CA ASN A 54 -1.95 -8.54 0.40
C ASN A 54 -2.76 -8.83 1.66
N VAL A 55 -3.42 -7.80 2.19
CA VAL A 55 -4.44 -7.96 3.23
C VAL A 55 -5.59 -7.04 2.82
N ASP A 56 -6.71 -7.64 2.42
CA ASP A 56 -7.89 -6.88 2.02
C ASP A 56 -8.29 -5.92 3.15
N ILE A 57 -8.65 -4.70 2.79
CA ILE A 57 -9.00 -3.67 3.79
C ILE A 57 -10.13 -4.15 4.73
N SER A 58 -11.09 -4.90 4.21
CA SER A 58 -12.20 -5.37 5.04
C SER A 58 -11.72 -6.34 6.12
N ARG A 59 -10.66 -7.09 5.83
CA ARG A 59 -10.06 -7.97 6.82
C ARG A 59 -9.16 -7.19 7.77
N LEU A 60 -8.39 -6.25 7.24
CA LEU A 60 -7.45 -5.48 8.04
C LEU A 60 -8.17 -4.75 9.19
N VAL A 61 -9.33 -4.15 8.89
CA VAL A 61 -10.06 -3.40 9.91
C VAL A 61 -10.66 -4.30 10.99
N GLU A 62 -10.76 -5.60 10.74
CA GLU A 62 -11.28 -6.56 11.71
C GLU A 62 -10.21 -7.17 12.61
N LEU A 63 -8.95 -7.04 12.22
CA LEU A 63 -7.85 -7.66 12.97
C LEU A 63 -7.47 -6.84 14.19
N GLY A 64 -7.10 -7.52 15.26
CA GLY A 64 -6.53 -6.86 16.42
C GLY A 64 -5.05 -6.56 16.20
N ARG A 65 -4.46 -5.82 17.15
CA ARG A 65 -3.06 -5.40 17.05
C ARG A 65 -2.10 -6.56 16.78
N ASP A 66 -2.23 -7.64 17.57
CA ASP A 66 -1.31 -8.76 17.47
C ASP A 66 -1.46 -9.50 16.13
N ASP A 67 -2.68 -9.59 15.65
CA ASP A 67 -2.94 -10.25 14.37
C ASP A 67 -2.41 -9.42 13.21
N ILE A 68 -2.46 -8.10 13.33
CA ILE A 68 -1.88 -7.22 12.31
C ILE A 68 -0.36 -7.39 12.28
N GLU A 69 0.29 -7.41 13.44
CA GLU A 69 1.74 -7.63 13.50
C GLU A 69 2.10 -8.96 12.84
N ALA A 70 1.33 -10.01 13.12
CA ALA A 70 1.60 -11.32 12.54
C ALA A 70 1.37 -11.31 11.01
N ALA A 71 0.30 -10.66 10.56
CA ALA A 71 -0.03 -10.61 9.13
C ALA A 71 1.01 -9.82 8.33
N LEU A 72 1.54 -8.73 8.92
CA LEU A 72 2.51 -7.90 8.23
C LEU A 72 3.95 -8.38 8.40
N GLY A 73 4.23 -9.11 9.48
CA GLY A 73 5.59 -9.48 9.83
C GLY A 73 6.41 -8.27 10.27
N LEU A 74 5.74 -7.25 10.80
CA LEU A 74 6.37 -5.98 11.19
C LEU A 74 5.90 -5.60 12.59
N GLU A 75 6.66 -4.74 13.23
CA GLU A 75 6.36 -4.24 14.56
C GLU A 75 6.08 -2.74 14.53
N PRO A 76 5.32 -2.19 15.48
CA PRO A 76 5.15 -0.74 15.58
C PRO A 76 6.50 -0.04 15.56
N GLY A 77 6.59 1.06 14.84
CA GLY A 77 7.84 1.77 14.59
C GLY A 77 8.39 1.47 13.21
N ASP A 78 8.04 0.34 12.62
CA ASP A 78 8.50 0.00 11.28
C ASP A 78 7.77 0.84 10.23
N GLU A 79 8.47 1.08 9.14
CA GLU A 79 7.94 1.80 7.99
C GLU A 79 7.07 0.87 7.15
N ILE A 80 6.00 1.37 6.55
CA ILE A 80 5.18 0.59 5.64
C ILE A 80 4.44 1.53 4.68
N VAL A 81 4.31 1.13 3.43
CA VAL A 81 3.56 1.88 2.42
C VAL A 81 2.32 1.07 2.05
N ALA A 82 1.14 1.68 2.12
CA ALA A 82 -0.10 1.03 1.73
C ALA A 82 -0.60 1.59 0.40
N TYR A 83 -1.19 0.75 -0.43
CA TYR A 83 -1.83 1.20 -1.65
C TYR A 83 -3.09 0.36 -1.93
N CYS A 84 -3.94 0.89 -2.81
CA CYS A 84 -5.11 0.16 -3.29
C CYS A 84 -5.27 0.44 -4.78
N HIS A 85 -6.47 0.68 -5.28
CA HIS A 85 -6.63 1.05 -6.70
C HIS A 85 -6.43 2.54 -6.92
N SER A 86 -7.04 3.39 -6.08
CA SER A 86 -7.02 4.85 -6.27
C SER A 86 -6.79 5.63 -4.98
N GLY A 87 -6.35 4.98 -3.92
CA GLY A 87 -5.89 5.65 -2.70
C GLY A 87 -6.89 5.74 -1.57
N SER A 88 -8.18 5.44 -1.78
CA SER A 88 -9.19 5.61 -0.72
C SER A 88 -9.14 4.51 0.33
N ARG A 89 -9.08 3.26 -0.09
CA ARG A 89 -8.98 2.14 0.86
C ARG A 89 -7.64 2.19 1.60
N SER A 90 -6.59 2.55 0.89
CA SER A 90 -5.26 2.62 1.50
C SER A 90 -5.11 3.83 2.43
N ALA A 91 -5.91 4.88 2.24
CA ALA A 91 -5.94 5.98 3.21
C ALA A 91 -6.46 5.49 4.56
N ILE A 92 -7.50 4.65 4.55
CA ILE A 92 -8.03 4.06 5.78
C ILE A 92 -6.98 3.19 6.43
N ALA A 93 -6.31 2.33 5.64
CA ALA A 93 -5.28 1.45 6.15
C ALA A 93 -4.13 2.24 6.77
N THR A 94 -3.71 3.32 6.11
CA THR A 94 -2.62 4.17 6.60
C THR A 94 -2.97 4.78 7.95
N GLN A 95 -4.19 5.31 8.09
CA GLN A 95 -4.61 5.89 9.36
C GLN A 95 -4.67 4.85 10.47
N LEU A 96 -5.19 3.67 10.17
CA LEU A 96 -5.26 2.59 11.15
C LEU A 96 -3.86 2.18 11.61
N LEU A 97 -2.95 1.99 10.68
CA LEU A 97 -1.58 1.57 10.99
C LEU A 97 -0.83 2.64 11.76
N ARG A 98 -1.02 3.91 11.42
CA ARG A 98 -0.41 5.01 12.17
C ARG A 98 -0.94 5.04 13.60
N GLY A 99 -2.23 4.77 13.78
CA GLY A 99 -2.82 4.69 15.11
C GLY A 99 -2.24 3.57 15.95
N LEU A 100 -1.71 2.52 15.31
CA LEU A 100 -1.06 1.41 15.99
C LEU A 100 0.45 1.63 16.17
N GLY A 101 0.98 2.75 15.70
CA GLY A 101 2.38 3.09 15.89
C GLY A 101 3.32 2.85 14.73
N TYR A 102 2.80 2.38 13.59
CA TYR A 102 3.64 2.19 12.39
C TYR A 102 3.91 3.52 11.70
N GLU A 103 5.06 3.62 11.04
CA GLU A 103 5.34 4.77 10.19
C GLU A 103 4.76 4.48 8.81
N ALA A 104 3.46 4.64 8.72
CA ALA A 104 2.71 4.27 7.51
C ALA A 104 2.50 5.47 6.60
N ARG A 105 2.63 5.23 5.31
CA ARG A 105 2.38 6.25 4.28
C ARG A 105 1.46 5.68 3.22
N ASN A 106 0.61 6.54 2.66
CA ASN A 106 -0.32 6.15 1.61
C ASN A 106 0.27 6.47 0.24
N TYR A 107 0.44 5.45 -0.61
CA TYR A 107 0.75 5.70 -2.00
C TYR A 107 -0.57 5.98 -2.72
N VAL A 108 -0.94 7.24 -2.80
CA VAL A 108 -2.25 7.67 -3.28
C VAL A 108 -2.47 7.30 -4.74
N GLY A 109 -1.45 7.41 -5.58
CA GLY A 109 -1.58 7.03 -7.00
C GLY A 109 -2.01 5.59 -7.19
N SER A 110 -1.56 4.71 -6.30
CA SER A 110 -2.01 3.33 -6.22
C SER A 110 -1.88 2.57 -7.54
N TRP A 111 -2.61 1.48 -7.69
CA TRP A 111 -2.49 0.64 -8.89
C TRP A 111 -2.91 1.37 -10.16
N HIS A 112 -3.85 2.30 -10.02
CA HIS A 112 -4.28 3.14 -11.16
C HIS A 112 -3.07 3.82 -11.81
N GLU A 113 -2.20 4.42 -11.01
CA GLU A 113 -1.00 5.09 -11.52
C GLU A 113 0.09 4.08 -11.89
N TRP A 114 0.36 3.13 -11.00
CA TRP A 114 1.47 2.18 -11.19
C TRP A 114 1.30 1.37 -12.47
N SER A 115 0.08 0.89 -12.73
CA SER A 115 -0.19 0.06 -13.90
C SER A 115 -0.01 0.82 -15.22
N ARG A 116 -0.10 2.15 -15.18
CA ARG A 116 0.02 2.99 -16.37
C ARG A 116 1.44 3.42 -16.65
N ARG A 117 2.36 3.18 -15.72
CA ARG A 117 3.76 3.53 -15.87
C ARG A 117 4.50 2.29 -16.36
N GLU A 118 4.65 2.18 -17.70
CA GLU A 118 5.19 0.95 -18.31
C GLU A 118 6.60 0.62 -17.87
N GLU A 119 7.37 1.61 -17.46
CA GLU A 119 8.73 1.40 -16.99
C GLU A 119 8.79 0.74 -15.59
N LEU A 120 7.67 0.69 -14.88
CA LEU A 120 7.66 0.15 -13.53
C LEU A 120 7.36 -1.35 -13.54
N PRO A 121 8.02 -2.13 -12.67
CA PRO A 121 7.83 -3.58 -12.65
C PRO A 121 6.50 -3.96 -12.00
N ILE A 122 6.00 -5.14 -12.36
CA ILE A 122 4.82 -5.71 -11.71
C ILE A 122 5.06 -7.19 -11.43
N GLU A 123 4.27 -7.73 -10.53
CA GLU A 123 4.23 -9.17 -10.25
C GLU A 123 2.84 -9.74 -10.41
#